data_42b7b63c882493590b50ec397332785f
#
_entry.id   42b7b63c882493590b50ec397332785f
#
_cell.length_a   1.000
_cell.length_b   1.000
_cell.length_c   1.000
_cell.angle_alpha   90.00
_cell.angle_beta   90.00
_cell.angle_gamma   90.00
#
_symmetry.space_group_name_H-M   'P 1'
#
loop_
_entity.id
_entity.type
_entity.pdbx_description
1 polymer ?
#
loop_
_entity_poly.entity_id
_entity_poly.type
_entity_poly.pdbx_seq_one_letter_code
_entity_poly.pdbx_strand_id
1 'polypeptide(L)'
;MVKINEIYTVEIEEVNIFGNGVCHIDSFVVFVGRALKGEKCKIRISRVQSRYAYADIVDILEKSPKREAPRCSVYEKCGGCSFLHSNIDVENETKQSFVKSTFKKNKIKASFEEIVCPVNESYRNKVVLFYGKNGFGYNEKSTINVVEHETCILNDDDFDKISKFTADKLKGSSIRALYMRRANGIMVCPIFYEQTNISAYCKELTEQFPKVSTVLKAHTKDKDFALEKLKFETVLGNGYVFETICGLEFKISPRSFFQVNKSCAEKLYEKAIELLNPQEGENIADLFCGTGTMGLIAASRSKSTVYGVEIEPSAILDAKENAKANKIENVELEAMDASKFDKPIDACIIDPPRKGCSSFMIDTLLRLKPKRIVYVSCNPDTMCQDIKSLSAEYELSSPVYTYNMFPRTSHVESVVCLTKIN
;
A
#
# COMPACT_ATOMS: atom_id res chain seq x y z
N MET A 1 -10.33 36.07 -11.56
CA MET A 1 -10.80 34.66 -11.66
C MET A 1 -10.09 34.01 -12.84
N VAL A 2 -9.32 32.96 -12.59
CA VAL A 2 -8.53 32.27 -13.63
C VAL A 2 -9.41 31.59 -14.68
N LYS A 3 -8.95 31.54 -15.95
CA LYS A 3 -9.68 30.92 -17.07
C LYS A 3 -8.83 29.83 -17.72
N ILE A 4 -9.46 28.82 -18.29
CA ILE A 4 -8.80 27.76 -19.04
C ILE A 4 -7.95 28.34 -20.16
N ASN A 5 -6.75 27.79 -20.38
CA ASN A 5 -5.75 28.20 -21.35
C ASN A 5 -5.00 29.51 -21.02
N GLU A 6 -5.38 30.28 -20.01
CA GLU A 6 -4.58 31.42 -19.56
C GLU A 6 -3.22 30.97 -19.02
N ILE A 7 -2.22 31.81 -19.23
CA ILE A 7 -0.83 31.55 -18.82
C ILE A 7 -0.44 32.54 -17.73
N TYR A 8 0.15 32.03 -16.66
CA TYR A 8 0.63 32.79 -15.51
C TYR A 8 2.07 32.43 -15.20
N THR A 9 2.79 33.37 -14.62
CA THR A 9 4.08 33.12 -13.98
C THR A 9 3.85 33.13 -12.47
N VAL A 10 4.18 32.01 -11.81
CA VAL A 10 3.89 31.79 -10.39
C VAL A 10 5.13 31.22 -9.68
N GLU A 11 5.20 31.45 -8.39
CA GLU A 11 6.11 30.74 -7.48
C GLU A 11 5.34 29.64 -6.77
N ILE A 12 5.93 28.45 -6.65
CA ILE A 12 5.32 27.29 -6.00
C ILE A 12 5.59 27.35 -4.50
N GLU A 13 4.53 27.47 -3.71
CA GLU A 13 4.58 27.68 -2.26
C GLU A 13 4.79 26.38 -1.47
N GLU A 14 4.15 25.28 -1.92
CA GLU A 14 4.26 23.96 -1.30
C GLU A 14 4.01 22.83 -2.30
N VAL A 15 4.23 21.58 -1.87
CA VAL A 15 3.85 20.36 -2.64
C VAL A 15 2.83 19.59 -1.85
N ASN A 16 1.72 19.20 -2.50
CA ASN A 16 0.70 18.39 -1.87
C ASN A 16 1.02 16.89 -1.93
N ILE A 17 0.25 16.07 -1.19
CA ILE A 17 0.42 14.61 -1.12
C ILE A 17 0.32 13.89 -2.48
N PHE A 18 -0.25 14.52 -3.49
CA PHE A 18 -0.36 13.97 -4.85
C PHE A 18 0.82 14.35 -5.75
N GLY A 19 1.86 15.01 -5.22
CA GLY A 19 3.03 15.46 -5.97
C GLY A 19 2.78 16.67 -6.87
N ASN A 20 1.71 17.42 -6.63
CA ASN A 20 1.45 18.66 -7.33
C ASN A 20 1.97 19.85 -6.50
N GLY A 21 2.62 20.80 -7.16
CA GLY A 21 2.89 22.10 -6.56
C GLY A 21 1.59 22.85 -6.29
N VAL A 22 1.58 23.69 -5.26
CA VAL A 22 0.45 24.55 -4.88
C VAL A 22 0.92 25.99 -4.95
N CYS A 23 0.13 26.84 -5.60
CA CYS A 23 0.30 28.28 -5.64
C CYS A 23 -1.05 28.98 -5.60
N HIS A 24 -1.04 30.30 -5.44
CA HIS A 24 -2.24 31.15 -5.47
C HIS A 24 -2.13 32.18 -6.59
N ILE A 25 -3.24 32.41 -7.28
CA ILE A 25 -3.45 33.50 -8.24
C ILE A 25 -4.64 34.31 -7.70
N ASP A 26 -4.42 35.53 -7.27
CA ASP A 26 -5.46 36.38 -6.63
C ASP A 26 -6.24 35.63 -5.53
N SER A 27 -5.53 34.96 -4.63
CA SER A 27 -6.09 34.12 -3.55
C SER A 27 -6.83 32.84 -4.02
N PHE A 28 -6.81 32.54 -5.31
CA PHE A 28 -7.41 31.32 -5.86
C PHE A 28 -6.36 30.20 -5.93
N VAL A 29 -6.66 29.05 -5.33
CA VAL A 29 -5.73 27.90 -5.26
C VAL A 29 -5.53 27.29 -6.63
N VAL A 30 -4.27 27.06 -7.02
CA VAL A 30 -3.91 26.39 -8.27
C VAL A 30 -2.96 25.24 -7.97
N PHE A 31 -3.35 24.02 -8.40
CA PHE A 31 -2.52 22.83 -8.35
C PHE A 31 -1.74 22.68 -9.66
N VAL A 32 -0.43 22.74 -9.57
CA VAL A 32 0.46 22.66 -10.73
C VAL A 32 1.09 21.27 -10.79
N GLY A 33 0.76 20.53 -11.85
CA GLY A 33 1.25 19.16 -12.01
C GLY A 33 2.79 19.09 -11.98
N ARG A 34 3.34 18.26 -11.07
CA ARG A 34 4.80 18.00 -11.00
C ARG A 34 5.70 19.22 -10.73
N ALA A 35 5.17 20.29 -10.17
CA ALA A 35 5.97 21.43 -9.72
C ALA A 35 6.45 21.23 -8.28
N LEU A 36 7.61 21.78 -7.96
CA LEU A 36 8.25 21.68 -6.64
C LEU A 36 8.28 23.04 -5.93
N LYS A 37 8.23 22.97 -4.61
CA LYS A 37 8.33 24.17 -3.75
C LYS A 37 9.55 25.02 -4.10
N GLY A 38 9.35 26.34 -4.18
CA GLY A 38 10.37 27.36 -4.50
C GLY A 38 10.70 27.43 -5.98
N GLU A 39 10.02 26.67 -6.86
CA GLU A 39 10.19 26.84 -8.30
C GLU A 39 9.38 28.04 -8.79
N LYS A 40 9.95 28.79 -9.73
CA LYS A 40 9.25 29.79 -10.50
C LYS A 40 8.87 29.21 -11.84
N CYS A 41 7.57 29.06 -12.07
CA CYS A 41 7.05 28.35 -13.23
C CYS A 41 6.16 29.26 -14.09
N LYS A 42 6.28 29.10 -15.40
CA LYS A 42 5.25 29.54 -16.36
C LYS A 42 4.27 28.39 -16.51
N ILE A 43 3.01 28.62 -16.13
CA ILE A 43 1.98 27.59 -16.09
C ILE A 43 0.80 27.94 -17.02
N ARG A 44 0.10 26.91 -17.51
CA ARG A 44 -1.14 27.06 -18.28
C ARG A 44 -2.27 26.40 -17.51
N ILE A 45 -3.37 27.12 -17.28
CA ILE A 45 -4.56 26.58 -16.63
C ILE A 45 -5.18 25.52 -17.54
N SER A 46 -5.27 24.29 -17.06
CA SER A 46 -5.85 23.15 -17.81
C SER A 46 -7.28 22.82 -17.39
N ARG A 47 -7.66 23.12 -16.15
CA ARG A 47 -9.01 22.86 -15.64
C ARG A 47 -9.35 23.82 -14.50
N VAL A 48 -10.59 24.33 -14.49
CA VAL A 48 -11.10 25.21 -13.42
C VAL A 48 -12.27 24.51 -12.71
N GLN A 49 -12.26 24.56 -11.38
CA GLN A 49 -13.32 24.14 -10.48
C GLN A 49 -13.84 25.35 -9.70
N SER A 50 -14.89 25.18 -8.90
CA SER A 50 -15.49 26.28 -8.12
C SER A 50 -14.54 26.92 -7.09
N ARG A 51 -13.59 26.15 -6.53
CA ARG A 51 -12.70 26.59 -5.43
C ARG A 51 -11.21 26.50 -5.74
N TYR A 52 -10.82 25.89 -6.85
CA TYR A 52 -9.43 25.69 -7.24
C TYR A 52 -9.29 25.40 -8.73
N ALA A 53 -8.09 25.48 -9.25
CA ALA A 53 -7.76 25.09 -10.62
C ALA A 53 -6.61 24.09 -10.68
N TYR A 54 -6.48 23.43 -11.83
CA TYR A 54 -5.30 22.67 -12.20
C TYR A 54 -4.58 23.39 -13.34
N ALA A 55 -3.26 23.27 -13.32
CA ALA A 55 -2.40 23.83 -14.35
C ALA A 55 -1.26 22.85 -14.69
N ASP A 56 -0.79 22.98 -15.92
CA ASP A 56 0.39 22.26 -16.41
C ASP A 56 1.56 23.22 -16.55
N ILE A 57 2.79 22.74 -16.29
CA ILE A 57 4.01 23.51 -16.49
C ILE A 57 4.23 23.72 -17.99
N VAL A 58 4.39 24.97 -18.39
CA VAL A 58 4.85 25.36 -19.73
C VAL A 58 6.36 25.48 -19.75
N ASP A 59 6.93 26.10 -18.70
CA ASP A 59 8.36 26.28 -18.53
C ASP A 59 8.72 26.46 -17.05
N ILE A 60 9.91 26.04 -16.65
CA ILE A 60 10.45 26.23 -15.31
C ILE A 60 11.56 27.28 -15.42
N LEU A 61 11.24 28.50 -14.99
CA LEU A 61 12.14 29.64 -15.06
C LEU A 61 13.28 29.55 -14.00
N GLU A 62 12.93 29.07 -12.81
CA GLU A 62 13.86 28.83 -11.71
C GLU A 62 13.58 27.45 -11.12
N LYS A 63 14.57 26.54 -11.22
CA LYS A 63 14.43 25.14 -10.79
C LYS A 63 14.78 24.99 -9.32
N SER A 64 14.02 24.14 -8.61
CA SER A 64 14.41 23.68 -7.29
C SER A 64 15.69 22.82 -7.34
N PRO A 65 16.65 22.98 -6.42
CA PRO A 65 17.81 22.10 -6.32
C PRO A 65 17.45 20.64 -5.98
N LYS A 66 16.24 20.42 -5.47
CA LYS A 66 15.70 19.07 -5.15
C LYS A 66 14.98 18.41 -6.34
N ARG A 67 14.94 19.06 -7.51
CA ARG A 67 14.35 18.49 -8.72
C ARG A 67 15.29 17.48 -9.35
N GLU A 68 14.72 16.32 -9.70
CA GLU A 68 15.43 15.27 -10.43
C GLU A 68 14.79 15.03 -11.80
N ALA A 69 15.61 14.63 -12.77
CA ALA A 69 15.09 14.13 -14.04
C ALA A 69 14.49 12.72 -13.81
N PRO A 70 13.22 12.50 -14.15
CA PRO A 70 12.61 11.19 -13.98
C PRO A 70 13.35 10.12 -14.79
N ARG A 71 13.81 9.04 -14.13
CA ARG A 71 14.48 7.89 -14.78
C ARG A 71 13.51 6.92 -15.44
N CYS A 72 12.23 7.21 -15.47
CA CYS A 72 11.18 6.42 -16.10
C CYS A 72 10.71 7.12 -17.37
N SER A 73 10.86 6.46 -18.52
CA SER A 73 10.49 7.00 -19.85
C SER A 73 8.99 7.27 -20.01
N VAL A 74 8.16 6.60 -19.22
CA VAL A 74 6.69 6.73 -19.28
C VAL A 74 6.09 7.51 -18.10
N TYR A 75 6.91 8.14 -17.27
CA TYR A 75 6.46 8.84 -16.06
C TYR A 75 5.34 9.85 -16.30
N GLU A 76 5.36 10.53 -17.43
CA GLU A 76 4.36 11.56 -17.76
C GLU A 76 2.96 11.00 -18.02
N LYS A 77 2.87 9.76 -18.46
CA LYS A 77 1.63 9.08 -18.85
C LYS A 77 1.17 8.06 -17.82
N CYS A 78 2.12 7.31 -17.26
CA CYS A 78 1.83 6.25 -16.30
C CYS A 78 1.21 6.79 -15.01
N GLY A 79 0.14 6.13 -14.54
CA GLY A 79 -0.56 6.50 -13.30
C GLY A 79 0.13 6.02 -12.00
N GLY A 80 1.27 5.32 -12.09
CA GLY A 80 1.88 4.63 -10.95
C GLY A 80 2.64 5.53 -9.97
N CYS A 81 3.24 6.65 -10.46
CA CYS A 81 4.13 7.49 -9.65
C CYS A 81 3.66 8.94 -9.58
N SER A 82 3.87 9.56 -8.42
CA SER A 82 3.56 10.98 -8.16
C SER A 82 4.79 11.85 -7.93
N PHE A 83 5.96 11.27 -7.54
CA PHE A 83 7.10 12.02 -7.01
C PHE A 83 8.44 11.76 -7.74
N LEU A 84 8.45 11.12 -8.93
CA LEU A 84 9.70 10.84 -9.65
C LEU A 84 10.45 12.07 -10.17
N HIS A 85 9.83 13.24 -10.13
CA HIS A 85 10.45 14.51 -10.53
C HIS A 85 11.20 15.20 -9.38
N SER A 86 11.28 14.54 -8.20
CA SER A 86 11.96 15.07 -7.01
C SER A 86 12.84 14.00 -6.36
N ASN A 87 13.82 14.44 -5.57
CA ASN A 87 14.51 13.53 -4.67
C ASN A 87 13.55 12.97 -3.60
N ILE A 88 13.99 11.91 -2.93
CA ILE A 88 13.15 11.20 -1.94
C ILE A 88 12.85 12.06 -0.71
N ASP A 89 13.72 13.02 -0.38
CA ASP A 89 13.54 13.88 0.79
C ASP A 89 12.32 14.79 0.64
N VAL A 90 12.08 15.36 -0.56
CA VAL A 90 10.85 16.14 -0.84
C VAL A 90 9.59 15.30 -0.65
N GLU A 91 9.61 14.07 -1.13
CA GLU A 91 8.50 13.16 -0.97
C GLU A 91 8.24 12.85 0.52
N ASN A 92 9.29 12.50 1.27
CA ASN A 92 9.22 12.19 2.70
C ASN A 92 8.75 13.40 3.51
N GLU A 93 9.34 14.58 3.27
CA GLU A 93 8.92 15.85 3.90
C GLU A 93 7.43 16.14 3.60
N THR A 94 6.98 15.94 2.36
CA THR A 94 5.59 16.17 1.95
C THR A 94 4.64 15.22 2.65
N LYS A 95 4.94 13.93 2.68
CA LYS A 95 4.13 12.90 3.34
C LYS A 95 4.03 13.15 4.84
N GLN A 96 5.16 13.43 5.49
CA GLN A 96 5.18 13.74 6.91
C GLN A 96 4.41 15.04 7.23
N SER A 97 4.56 16.08 6.40
CA SER A 97 3.82 17.34 6.55
C SER A 97 2.32 17.14 6.36
N PHE A 98 1.91 16.27 5.44
CA PHE A 98 0.51 15.90 5.26
C PHE A 98 -0.08 15.25 6.52
N VAL A 99 0.62 14.27 7.12
CA VAL A 99 0.19 13.64 8.37
C VAL A 99 0.09 14.69 9.50
N LYS A 100 1.16 15.49 9.71
CA LYS A 100 1.18 16.57 10.72
C LYS A 100 0.04 17.55 10.55
N SER A 101 -0.21 18.01 9.32
CA SER A 101 -1.29 18.97 9.03
C SER A 101 -2.68 18.36 9.27
N THR A 102 -2.85 17.06 8.99
CA THR A 102 -4.09 16.34 9.24
C THR A 102 -4.40 16.25 10.74
N PHE A 103 -3.43 15.90 11.58
CA PHE A 103 -3.60 15.90 13.04
C PHE A 103 -3.92 17.30 13.56
N LYS A 104 -3.18 18.32 13.09
CA LYS A 104 -3.43 19.74 13.46
C LYS A 104 -4.85 20.19 13.08
N LYS A 105 -5.29 19.92 11.84
CA LYS A 105 -6.64 20.22 11.35
C LYS A 105 -7.71 19.56 12.21
N ASN A 106 -7.45 18.36 12.66
CA ASN A 106 -8.33 17.60 13.53
C ASN A 106 -8.21 17.98 15.01
N LYS A 107 -7.36 18.96 15.39
CA LYS A 107 -7.11 19.44 16.75
C LYS A 107 -6.59 18.35 17.71
N ILE A 108 -5.91 17.33 17.18
CA ILE A 108 -5.25 16.30 17.97
C ILE A 108 -3.81 16.74 18.23
N LYS A 109 -3.46 16.87 19.52
CA LYS A 109 -2.08 17.14 19.94
C LYS A 109 -1.27 15.85 19.83
N ALA A 110 -0.16 15.90 19.09
CA ALA A 110 0.71 14.74 18.90
C ALA A 110 2.16 15.20 18.69
N SER A 111 3.10 14.38 19.11
CA SER A 111 4.48 14.41 18.65
C SER A 111 4.65 13.49 17.44
N PHE A 112 5.71 13.68 16.68
CA PHE A 112 5.94 12.95 15.43
C PHE A 112 7.40 12.53 15.34
N GLU A 113 7.63 11.27 15.03
CA GLU A 113 8.94 10.77 14.67
C GLU A 113 9.25 11.02 13.19
N GLU A 114 10.52 10.91 12.80
CA GLU A 114 10.91 10.99 11.41
C GLU A 114 10.28 9.87 10.57
N ILE A 115 9.94 10.20 9.34
CA ILE A 115 9.34 9.23 8.41
C ILE A 115 10.34 8.12 8.05
N VAL A 116 9.91 6.88 8.17
CA VAL A 116 10.71 5.70 7.85
C VAL A 116 10.56 5.36 6.37
N CYS A 117 11.69 5.34 5.64
CA CYS A 117 11.76 4.98 4.22
C CYS A 117 13.05 4.18 3.95
N PRO A 118 13.11 2.88 4.30
CA PRO A 118 14.33 2.09 4.23
C PRO A 118 14.79 1.80 2.80
N VAL A 119 13.87 1.76 1.85
CA VAL A 119 14.13 1.51 0.44
C VAL A 119 13.11 2.26 -0.41
N ASN A 120 13.52 2.83 -1.54
CA ASN A 120 12.67 3.68 -2.38
C ASN A 120 12.61 3.25 -3.86
N GLU A 121 13.33 2.19 -4.24
CA GLU A 121 13.37 1.60 -5.57
C GLU A 121 13.41 0.08 -5.46
N SER A 122 13.01 -0.64 -6.51
CA SER A 122 12.98 -2.11 -6.61
C SER A 122 12.33 -2.81 -5.40
N TYR A 123 11.46 -2.09 -4.68
CA TYR A 123 10.83 -2.58 -3.46
C TYR A 123 9.57 -3.40 -3.72
N ARG A 124 8.97 -3.22 -4.90
CA ARG A 124 7.64 -3.74 -5.19
C ARG A 124 7.69 -5.23 -5.48
N ASN A 125 7.30 -6.03 -4.50
CA ASN A 125 7.28 -7.48 -4.59
C ASN A 125 5.99 -8.07 -5.18
N LYS A 126 5.02 -7.25 -5.59
CA LYS A 126 3.75 -7.65 -6.21
C LYS A 126 3.34 -6.67 -7.30
N VAL A 127 3.02 -7.19 -8.47
CA VAL A 127 2.54 -6.40 -9.60
C VAL A 127 1.36 -7.08 -10.30
N VAL A 128 0.49 -6.25 -10.88
CA VAL A 128 -0.48 -6.64 -11.91
C VAL A 128 -0.24 -5.70 -13.08
N LEU A 129 0.29 -6.22 -14.15
CA LEU A 129 0.55 -5.49 -15.39
C LEU A 129 -0.53 -5.85 -16.42
N PHE A 130 -1.08 -4.86 -17.08
CA PHE A 130 -2.07 -5.06 -18.12
C PHE A 130 -1.40 -5.16 -19.49
N TYR A 131 -1.95 -6.00 -20.36
CA TYR A 131 -1.44 -6.16 -21.71
C TYR A 131 -2.01 -5.09 -22.64
N GLY A 132 -1.14 -4.32 -23.28
CA GLY A 132 -1.47 -3.31 -24.28
C GLY A 132 -1.54 -3.88 -25.69
N LYS A 133 -0.88 -3.23 -26.65
CA LYS A 133 -0.81 -3.70 -28.04
C LYS A 133 0.28 -4.74 -28.26
N ASN A 134 1.46 -4.52 -27.64
CA ASN A 134 2.65 -5.33 -27.86
C ASN A 134 3.38 -5.71 -26.57
N GLY A 135 3.00 -5.18 -25.44
CA GLY A 135 3.69 -5.37 -24.18
C GLY A 135 2.80 -5.12 -22.96
N PHE A 136 3.40 -5.25 -21.80
CA PHE A 136 2.73 -5.01 -20.54
C PHE A 136 3.00 -3.60 -20.00
N GLY A 137 2.08 -3.12 -19.17
CA GLY A 137 2.23 -1.84 -18.50
C GLY A 137 1.19 -1.59 -17.41
N TYR A 138 1.28 -0.42 -16.80
CA TYR A 138 0.27 0.07 -15.88
C TYR A 138 -0.73 0.97 -16.60
N ASN A 139 -1.88 1.18 -16.00
CA ASN A 139 -2.86 2.10 -16.57
C ASN A 139 -2.39 3.56 -16.47
N GLU A 140 -2.76 4.35 -17.46
CA GLU A 140 -2.69 5.80 -17.41
C GLU A 140 -3.55 6.33 -16.26
N LYS A 141 -3.16 7.43 -15.65
CA LYS A 141 -3.86 7.99 -14.49
C LYS A 141 -5.34 8.23 -14.78
N SER A 142 -6.21 7.65 -13.96
CA SER A 142 -7.67 7.78 -14.05
C SER A 142 -8.29 7.26 -15.36
N THR A 143 -7.60 6.37 -16.06
CA THR A 143 -8.11 5.70 -17.26
C THR A 143 -7.87 4.19 -17.20
N ILE A 144 -8.35 3.45 -18.20
CA ILE A 144 -8.07 2.04 -18.43
C ILE A 144 -7.04 1.83 -19.56
N ASN A 145 -6.49 2.91 -20.11
CA ASN A 145 -5.50 2.83 -21.19
C ASN A 145 -4.18 2.32 -20.61
N VAL A 146 -3.62 1.30 -21.23
CA VAL A 146 -2.35 0.72 -20.82
C VAL A 146 -1.19 1.56 -21.36
N VAL A 147 -0.32 1.99 -20.46
CA VAL A 147 0.96 2.62 -20.77
C VAL A 147 2.03 1.54 -20.71
N GLU A 148 2.37 0.98 -21.86
CA GLU A 148 3.39 -0.06 -21.98
C GLU A 148 4.76 0.48 -21.57
N HIS A 149 5.55 -0.33 -20.88
CA HIS A 149 6.92 -0.01 -20.49
C HIS A 149 7.79 -1.28 -20.44
N GLU A 150 9.06 -1.13 -20.71
CA GLU A 150 10.03 -2.24 -20.63
C GLU A 150 10.60 -2.40 -19.22
N THR A 151 10.73 -1.28 -18.49
CA THR A 151 11.30 -1.25 -17.14
C THR A 151 10.52 -0.36 -16.22
N CYS A 152 10.44 -0.73 -14.95
CA CYS A 152 9.85 0.09 -13.90
C CYS A 152 10.76 0.11 -12.67
N ILE A 153 11.25 1.29 -12.27
CA ILE A 153 12.19 1.45 -11.16
C ILE A 153 11.65 0.97 -9.80
N LEU A 154 10.33 0.77 -9.68
CA LEU A 154 9.70 0.27 -8.46
C LEU A 154 9.63 -1.24 -8.40
N ASN A 155 9.62 -1.91 -9.55
CA ASN A 155 9.51 -3.36 -9.66
C ASN A 155 10.81 -4.06 -9.26
N ASP A 156 10.67 -5.31 -8.83
CA ASP A 156 11.78 -6.25 -8.85
C ASP A 156 12.29 -6.45 -10.29
N ASP A 157 13.60 -6.49 -10.48
CA ASP A 157 14.22 -6.57 -11.81
C ASP A 157 13.80 -7.81 -12.61
N ASP A 158 13.51 -8.94 -11.94
CA ASP A 158 13.04 -10.15 -12.61
C ASP A 158 11.64 -9.95 -13.20
N PHE A 159 10.80 -9.08 -12.62
CA PHE A 159 9.45 -8.82 -13.14
C PHE A 159 9.46 -8.18 -14.53
N ASP A 160 10.37 -7.24 -14.76
CA ASP A 160 10.47 -6.59 -16.06
C ASP A 160 10.96 -7.57 -17.13
N LYS A 161 11.92 -8.45 -16.80
CA LYS A 161 12.41 -9.52 -17.69
C LYS A 161 11.33 -10.56 -17.98
N ILE A 162 10.61 -11.02 -16.95
CA ILE A 162 9.51 -11.99 -17.07
C ILE A 162 8.35 -11.39 -17.87
N SER A 163 8.01 -10.12 -17.68
CA SER A 163 6.93 -9.47 -18.44
C SER A 163 7.27 -9.39 -19.93
N LYS A 164 8.51 -9.03 -20.29
CA LYS A 164 8.98 -9.01 -21.67
C LYS A 164 8.93 -10.40 -22.30
N PHE A 165 9.49 -11.41 -21.63
CA PHE A 165 9.43 -12.79 -22.07
C PHE A 165 7.98 -13.26 -22.28
N THR A 166 7.08 -12.96 -21.32
CA THR A 166 5.67 -13.35 -21.40
C THR A 166 4.97 -12.67 -22.57
N ALA A 167 5.24 -11.38 -22.81
CA ALA A 167 4.68 -10.66 -23.94
C ALA A 167 5.08 -11.29 -25.29
N ASP A 168 6.34 -11.68 -25.42
CA ASP A 168 6.86 -12.32 -26.65
C ASP A 168 6.26 -13.72 -26.85
N LYS A 169 6.23 -14.55 -25.81
CA LYS A 169 5.78 -15.94 -25.88
C LYS A 169 4.27 -16.13 -26.01
N LEU A 170 3.50 -15.20 -25.42
CA LEU A 170 2.04 -15.23 -25.44
C LEU A 170 1.43 -14.25 -26.45
N LYS A 171 2.25 -13.68 -27.33
CA LYS A 171 1.78 -12.80 -28.42
C LYS A 171 0.74 -13.51 -29.28
N GLY A 172 -0.37 -12.85 -29.54
CA GLY A 172 -1.47 -13.43 -30.34
C GLY A 172 -2.42 -14.35 -29.55
N SER A 173 -2.14 -14.61 -28.26
CA SER A 173 -3.09 -15.27 -27.36
C SER A 173 -4.14 -14.28 -26.83
N SER A 174 -5.10 -14.78 -26.07
CA SER A 174 -6.08 -13.93 -25.37
C SER A 174 -5.55 -13.33 -24.07
N ILE A 175 -4.23 -13.09 -23.94
CA ILE A 175 -3.60 -12.53 -22.75
C ILE A 175 -4.16 -11.16 -22.42
N ARG A 176 -4.44 -10.90 -21.15
CA ARG A 176 -5.01 -9.67 -20.65
C ARG A 176 -4.14 -8.97 -19.63
N ALA A 177 -3.61 -9.73 -18.68
CA ALA A 177 -2.78 -9.20 -17.62
C ALA A 177 -1.77 -10.24 -17.16
N LEU A 178 -0.76 -9.79 -16.45
CA LEU A 178 0.25 -10.61 -15.82
C LEU A 178 0.33 -10.23 -14.34
N TYR A 179 -0.05 -11.16 -13.47
CA TYR A 179 0.19 -11.04 -12.04
C TYR A 179 1.50 -11.73 -11.69
N MET A 180 2.34 -11.04 -10.93
CA MET A 180 3.58 -11.60 -10.40
C MET A 180 3.75 -11.24 -8.94
N ARG A 181 4.35 -12.15 -8.18
CA ARG A 181 4.71 -11.93 -6.79
C ARG A 181 6.07 -12.54 -6.48
N ARG A 182 6.94 -11.72 -5.90
CA ARG A 182 8.23 -12.12 -5.34
C ARG A 182 8.07 -12.41 -3.85
N ALA A 183 8.66 -13.51 -3.41
CA ALA A 183 8.90 -13.88 -2.03
C ALA A 183 10.19 -14.74 -2.01
N ASN A 184 10.27 -15.85 -1.28
CA ASN A 184 11.40 -16.79 -1.37
C ASN A 184 11.50 -17.49 -2.75
N GLY A 185 10.54 -17.24 -3.64
CA GLY A 185 10.49 -17.59 -5.05
C GLY A 185 9.65 -16.58 -5.81
N ILE A 186 9.37 -16.82 -7.09
CA ILE A 186 8.48 -15.98 -7.89
C ILE A 186 7.25 -16.80 -8.27
N MET A 187 6.08 -16.24 -7.98
CA MET A 187 4.79 -16.65 -8.51
C MET A 187 4.52 -15.86 -9.79
N VAL A 188 4.16 -16.54 -10.87
CA VAL A 188 3.78 -15.94 -12.15
C VAL A 188 2.38 -16.43 -12.53
N CYS A 189 1.49 -15.52 -12.87
CA CYS A 189 0.13 -15.85 -13.28
C CYS A 189 -0.32 -15.00 -14.48
N PRO A 190 -0.19 -15.48 -15.72
CA PRO A 190 -0.86 -14.87 -16.86
C PRO A 190 -2.39 -15.02 -16.71
N ILE A 191 -3.11 -13.94 -16.99
CA ILE A 191 -4.56 -13.83 -16.91
C ILE A 191 -5.09 -13.63 -18.32
N PHE A 192 -6.07 -14.42 -18.73
CA PHE A 192 -6.58 -14.44 -20.10
C PHE A 192 -8.06 -14.04 -20.17
N TYR A 193 -8.51 -13.66 -21.35
CA TYR A 193 -9.96 -13.52 -21.62
C TYR A 193 -10.66 -14.87 -21.78
N GLU A 194 -9.91 -15.89 -22.27
CA GLU A 194 -10.42 -17.23 -22.54
C GLU A 194 -9.46 -18.30 -22.02
N GLN A 195 -9.96 -19.52 -21.88
CA GLN A 195 -9.13 -20.66 -21.49
C GLN A 195 -7.98 -20.87 -22.48
N THR A 196 -6.77 -20.88 -21.97
CA THR A 196 -5.53 -20.97 -22.76
C THR A 196 -4.64 -22.06 -22.20
N ASN A 197 -4.07 -22.89 -23.07
CA ASN A 197 -3.02 -23.83 -22.69
C ASN A 197 -1.67 -23.12 -22.67
N ILE A 198 -1.00 -23.18 -21.53
CA ILE A 198 0.30 -22.53 -21.30
C ILE A 198 1.41 -23.51 -20.95
N SER A 199 1.27 -24.81 -21.23
CA SER A 199 2.25 -25.82 -20.83
C SER A 199 3.64 -25.59 -21.42
N ALA A 200 3.71 -25.26 -22.72
CA ALA A 200 4.98 -24.92 -23.38
C ALA A 200 5.60 -23.64 -22.79
N TYR A 201 4.79 -22.59 -22.60
CA TYR A 201 5.21 -21.35 -21.95
C TYR A 201 5.77 -21.60 -20.54
N CYS A 202 5.11 -22.43 -19.71
CA CYS A 202 5.58 -22.74 -18.36
C CYS A 202 6.97 -23.39 -18.37
N LYS A 203 7.19 -24.35 -19.26
CA LYS A 203 8.49 -25.02 -19.37
C LYS A 203 9.60 -24.02 -19.71
N GLU A 204 9.42 -23.24 -20.77
CA GLU A 204 10.40 -22.24 -21.21
C GLU A 204 10.63 -21.16 -20.15
N LEU A 205 9.56 -20.71 -19.47
CA LEU A 205 9.64 -19.71 -18.39
C LEU A 205 10.52 -20.21 -17.24
N THR A 206 10.32 -21.42 -16.78
CA THR A 206 11.08 -21.96 -15.64
C THR A 206 12.53 -22.33 -16.00
N GLU A 207 12.78 -22.70 -17.24
CA GLU A 207 14.14 -22.90 -17.77
C GLU A 207 14.91 -21.56 -17.82
N GLN A 208 14.27 -20.48 -18.26
CA GLN A 208 14.90 -19.16 -18.35
C GLN A 208 14.98 -18.41 -17.01
N PHE A 209 13.99 -18.61 -16.14
CA PHE A 209 13.90 -17.94 -14.84
C PHE A 209 13.80 -18.96 -13.70
N PRO A 210 14.93 -19.53 -13.23
CA PRO A 210 14.93 -20.59 -12.20
C PRO A 210 14.33 -20.17 -10.85
N LYS A 211 14.21 -18.87 -10.59
CA LYS A 211 13.56 -18.36 -9.39
C LYS A 211 12.02 -18.46 -9.46
N VAL A 212 11.43 -18.75 -10.61
CA VAL A 212 9.98 -18.99 -10.73
C VAL A 212 9.66 -20.34 -10.13
N SER A 213 9.06 -20.33 -8.95
CA SER A 213 8.74 -21.52 -8.15
C SER A 213 7.33 -22.02 -8.35
N THR A 214 6.42 -21.16 -8.83
CA THR A 214 5.03 -21.53 -9.10
C THR A 214 4.45 -20.72 -10.26
N VAL A 215 3.72 -21.41 -11.13
CA VAL A 215 3.00 -20.80 -12.26
C VAL A 215 1.53 -21.13 -12.14
N LEU A 216 0.73 -20.10 -12.15
CA LEU A 216 -0.72 -20.16 -12.15
C LEU A 216 -1.24 -19.65 -13.49
N LYS A 217 -2.49 -19.91 -13.78
CA LYS A 217 -3.26 -19.21 -14.80
C LYS A 217 -4.64 -18.84 -14.25
N ALA A 218 -5.21 -17.80 -14.80
CA ALA A 218 -6.61 -17.42 -14.54
C ALA A 218 -7.24 -16.89 -15.83
N HIS A 219 -8.57 -16.83 -15.85
CA HIS A 219 -9.28 -16.19 -16.94
C HIS A 219 -10.46 -15.38 -16.41
N THR A 220 -10.77 -14.29 -17.10
CA THR A 220 -11.93 -13.44 -16.79
C THR A 220 -12.31 -12.57 -17.97
N LYS A 221 -13.61 -12.38 -18.16
CA LYS A 221 -14.18 -11.46 -19.14
C LYS A 221 -14.43 -10.05 -18.55
N ASP A 222 -14.34 -9.93 -17.22
CA ASP A 222 -14.57 -8.66 -16.53
C ASP A 222 -13.46 -7.66 -16.85
N LYS A 223 -13.81 -6.47 -17.30
CA LYS A 223 -12.85 -5.41 -17.61
C LYS A 223 -12.11 -4.90 -16.37
N ASP A 224 -12.80 -4.79 -15.25
CA ASP A 224 -12.28 -4.40 -13.95
C ASP A 224 -12.32 -5.61 -13.01
N PHE A 225 -11.37 -6.51 -13.15
CA PHE A 225 -11.30 -7.67 -12.27
C PHE A 225 -10.50 -7.36 -11.00
N ALA A 226 -10.94 -7.94 -9.90
CA ALA A 226 -10.18 -8.01 -8.65
C ALA A 226 -9.57 -9.41 -8.52
N LEU A 227 -8.31 -9.48 -8.12
CA LEU A 227 -7.58 -10.76 -7.98
C LEU A 227 -8.31 -11.72 -7.04
N GLU A 228 -8.92 -11.19 -5.97
CA GLU A 228 -9.63 -11.96 -4.95
C GLU A 228 -10.81 -12.75 -5.53
N LYS A 229 -11.38 -12.27 -6.64
CA LYS A 229 -12.53 -12.90 -7.32
C LYS A 229 -12.15 -13.90 -8.39
N LEU A 230 -10.86 -13.95 -8.78
CA LEU A 230 -10.41 -14.86 -9.83
C LEU A 230 -10.34 -16.31 -9.33
N LYS A 231 -10.61 -17.24 -10.24
CA LYS A 231 -10.30 -18.66 -10.03
C LYS A 231 -8.92 -18.94 -10.62
N PHE A 232 -7.98 -19.29 -9.74
CA PHE A 232 -6.63 -19.66 -10.13
C PHE A 232 -6.51 -21.16 -10.35
N GLU A 233 -5.84 -21.55 -11.42
CA GLU A 233 -5.45 -22.91 -11.72
C GLU A 233 -3.92 -23.01 -11.64
N THR A 234 -3.42 -23.90 -10.78
CA THR A 234 -1.99 -24.17 -10.66
C THR A 234 -1.54 -25.04 -11.84
N VAL A 235 -0.57 -24.54 -12.62
CA VAL A 235 0.01 -25.25 -13.75
C VAL A 235 1.34 -25.87 -13.36
N LEU A 236 2.11 -25.23 -12.49
CA LEU A 236 3.39 -25.70 -11.99
C LEU A 236 3.60 -25.23 -10.55
N GLY A 237 4.26 -26.05 -9.74
CA GLY A 237 4.56 -25.74 -8.33
C GLY A 237 3.35 -25.92 -7.42
N ASN A 238 3.35 -25.24 -6.27
CA ASN A 238 2.36 -25.44 -5.20
C ASN A 238 1.17 -24.47 -5.25
N GLY A 239 1.19 -23.47 -6.13
CA GLY A 239 0.15 -22.44 -6.19
C GLY A 239 0.29 -21.32 -5.17
N TYR A 240 1.36 -21.28 -4.40
CA TYR A 240 1.70 -20.25 -3.42
C TYR A 240 3.23 -20.06 -3.31
N VAL A 241 3.64 -19.02 -2.64
CA VAL A 241 5.04 -18.73 -2.28
C VAL A 241 5.14 -18.46 -0.78
N PHE A 242 6.34 -18.55 -0.22
CA PHE A 242 6.61 -18.20 1.18
C PHE A 242 7.40 -16.90 1.26
N GLU A 243 7.09 -16.08 2.24
CA GLU A 243 7.86 -14.89 2.61
C GLU A 243 8.26 -14.94 4.07
N THR A 244 9.50 -14.60 4.36
CA THR A 244 9.96 -14.45 5.73
C THR A 244 9.85 -12.98 6.13
N ILE A 245 9.14 -12.68 7.21
CA ILE A 245 9.00 -11.32 7.75
C ILE A 245 9.06 -11.34 9.26
N CYS A 246 9.85 -10.46 9.87
CA CYS A 246 10.10 -10.41 11.31
C CYS A 246 10.50 -11.76 11.91
N GLY A 247 11.20 -12.60 11.14
CA GLY A 247 11.68 -13.93 11.56
C GLY A 247 10.66 -15.07 11.43
N LEU A 248 9.44 -14.82 10.99
CA LEU A 248 8.40 -15.83 10.75
C LEU A 248 8.20 -16.06 9.25
N GLU A 249 7.86 -17.29 8.89
CA GLU A 249 7.54 -17.69 7.52
C GLU A 249 6.03 -17.60 7.26
N PHE A 250 5.64 -16.89 6.20
CA PHE A 250 4.25 -16.72 5.81
C PHE A 250 3.99 -17.30 4.43
N LYS A 251 3.01 -18.19 4.34
CA LYS A 251 2.45 -18.64 3.09
C LYS A 251 1.64 -17.51 2.45
N ILE A 252 1.90 -17.25 1.19
CA ILE A 252 1.21 -16.22 0.42
C ILE A 252 0.55 -16.87 -0.79
N SER A 253 -0.76 -16.96 -0.76
CA SER A 253 -1.58 -17.39 -1.91
C SER A 253 -1.82 -16.21 -2.87
N PRO A 254 -2.27 -16.44 -4.12
CA PRO A 254 -2.49 -15.35 -5.07
C PRO A 254 -3.56 -14.35 -4.64
N ARG A 255 -4.47 -14.74 -3.75
CA ARG A 255 -5.53 -13.88 -3.18
C ARG A 255 -5.12 -13.17 -1.90
N SER A 256 -4.08 -13.65 -1.21
CA SER A 256 -3.65 -13.09 0.08
C SER A 256 -3.18 -11.65 -0.08
N PHE A 257 -3.72 -10.77 0.76
CA PHE A 257 -3.11 -9.46 0.96
C PHE A 257 -1.78 -9.65 1.71
N PHE A 258 -0.74 -9.00 1.26
CA PHE A 258 0.55 -8.92 1.92
C PHE A 258 1.27 -7.66 1.44
N GLN A 259 1.99 -6.96 2.32
CA GLN A 259 2.65 -5.71 2.00
C GLN A 259 3.64 -5.86 0.84
N VAL A 260 3.67 -4.85 -0.03
CA VAL A 260 4.49 -4.90 -1.26
C VAL A 260 5.93 -4.41 -1.05
N ASN A 261 6.21 -3.76 0.07
CA ASN A 261 7.51 -3.27 0.48
C ASN A 261 7.91 -3.97 1.79
N LYS A 262 8.58 -5.11 1.67
CA LYS A 262 8.97 -5.95 2.80
C LYS A 262 9.76 -5.17 3.84
N SER A 263 10.83 -4.47 3.44
CA SER A 263 11.72 -3.77 4.37
C SER A 263 11.00 -2.70 5.19
N CYS A 264 10.04 -2.00 4.58
CA CYS A 264 9.23 -1.00 5.29
C CYS A 264 8.17 -1.66 6.18
N ALA A 265 7.55 -2.75 5.70
CA ALA A 265 6.57 -3.52 6.47
C ALA A 265 7.16 -4.11 7.75
N GLU A 266 8.38 -4.67 7.69
CA GLU A 266 9.08 -5.17 8.87
C GLU A 266 9.28 -4.07 9.92
N LYS A 267 9.72 -2.87 9.50
CA LYS A 267 9.88 -1.73 10.42
C LYS A 267 8.56 -1.26 11.03
N LEU A 268 7.48 -1.28 10.25
CA LEU A 268 6.14 -0.95 10.74
C LEU A 268 5.65 -1.99 11.74
N TYR A 269 5.76 -3.28 11.42
CA TYR A 269 5.31 -4.37 12.30
C TYR A 269 6.11 -4.43 13.59
N GLU A 270 7.45 -4.29 13.50
CA GLU A 270 8.31 -4.22 14.69
C GLU A 270 7.87 -3.09 15.62
N LYS A 271 7.60 -1.90 15.08
CA LYS A 271 7.14 -0.76 15.88
C LYS A 271 5.73 -0.99 16.45
N ALA A 272 4.82 -1.56 15.67
CA ALA A 272 3.48 -1.89 16.15
C ALA A 272 3.53 -2.86 17.35
N ILE A 273 4.37 -3.89 17.28
CA ILE A 273 4.55 -4.85 18.38
C ILE A 273 5.28 -4.23 19.58
N GLU A 274 6.26 -3.35 19.33
CA GLU A 274 6.92 -2.58 20.41
C GLU A 274 5.91 -1.73 21.19
N LEU A 275 5.03 -1.00 20.48
CA LEU A 275 3.97 -0.18 21.07
C LEU A 275 2.89 -1.02 21.77
N LEU A 276 2.55 -2.17 21.21
CA LEU A 276 1.65 -3.13 21.82
C LEU A 276 2.22 -3.63 23.16
N ASN A 277 3.55 -3.84 23.23
CA ASN A 277 4.27 -4.30 24.41
C ASN A 277 3.57 -5.51 25.09
N PRO A 278 3.39 -6.63 24.36
CA PRO A 278 2.61 -7.76 24.86
C PRO A 278 3.22 -8.38 26.10
N GLN A 279 2.42 -8.59 27.16
CA GLN A 279 2.86 -9.17 28.43
C GLN A 279 2.41 -10.62 28.55
N GLU A 280 3.17 -11.42 29.35
CA GLU A 280 2.78 -12.80 29.65
C GLU A 280 1.40 -12.85 30.31
N GLY A 281 0.54 -13.74 29.81
CA GLY A 281 -0.82 -13.95 30.32
C GLY A 281 -1.85 -12.94 29.85
N GLU A 282 -1.49 -11.91 29.07
CA GLU A 282 -2.45 -11.01 28.46
C GLU A 282 -3.25 -11.70 27.34
N ASN A 283 -4.50 -11.27 27.19
CA ASN A 283 -5.35 -11.54 26.03
C ASN A 283 -5.23 -10.37 25.05
N ILE A 284 -4.78 -10.65 23.82
CA ILE A 284 -4.55 -9.66 22.78
C ILE A 284 -5.46 -9.95 21.58
N ALA A 285 -6.07 -8.94 20.98
CA ALA A 285 -6.79 -9.11 19.74
C ALA A 285 -6.04 -8.43 18.57
N ASP A 286 -5.93 -9.14 17.42
CA ASP A 286 -5.55 -8.59 16.12
C ASP A 286 -6.82 -8.51 15.29
N LEU A 287 -7.45 -7.34 15.30
CA LEU A 287 -8.72 -7.07 14.63
C LEU A 287 -8.43 -6.50 13.24
N PHE A 288 -8.88 -7.19 12.20
CA PHE A 288 -8.49 -7.07 10.78
C PHE A 288 -7.16 -7.78 10.48
N CYS A 289 -6.96 -8.99 11.03
CA CYS A 289 -5.66 -9.64 11.04
C CYS A 289 -5.15 -10.12 9.66
N GLY A 290 -5.98 -10.15 8.63
CA GLY A 290 -5.62 -10.67 7.31
C GLY A 290 -5.08 -12.10 7.40
N THR A 291 -3.85 -12.32 6.93
CA THR A 291 -3.15 -13.61 7.01
C THR A 291 -2.47 -13.84 8.37
N GLY A 292 -2.82 -13.04 9.39
CA GLY A 292 -2.37 -13.19 10.78
C GLY A 292 -1.01 -12.55 11.06
N THR A 293 -0.50 -11.68 10.20
CA THR A 293 0.91 -11.25 10.27
C THR A 293 1.26 -10.61 11.60
N MET A 294 0.57 -9.55 12.03
CA MET A 294 0.90 -8.85 13.28
C MET A 294 0.57 -9.68 14.52
N GLY A 295 -0.58 -10.36 14.51
CA GLY A 295 -0.99 -11.24 15.60
C GLY A 295 -0.01 -12.40 15.84
N LEU A 296 0.47 -13.05 14.78
CA LEU A 296 1.47 -14.14 14.89
C LEU A 296 2.82 -13.63 15.36
N ILE A 297 3.26 -12.43 14.92
CA ILE A 297 4.49 -11.82 15.43
C ILE A 297 4.34 -11.53 16.94
N ALA A 298 3.20 -10.98 17.39
CA ALA A 298 2.93 -10.75 18.80
C ALA A 298 2.96 -12.06 19.61
N ALA A 299 2.25 -13.08 19.14
CA ALA A 299 2.19 -14.39 19.78
C ALA A 299 3.55 -15.10 19.89
N SER A 300 4.41 -14.95 18.86
CA SER A 300 5.75 -15.55 18.85
C SER A 300 6.72 -14.91 19.84
N ARG A 301 6.46 -13.65 20.23
CA ARG A 301 7.35 -12.87 21.13
C ARG A 301 6.87 -12.80 22.56
N SER A 302 5.73 -13.40 22.87
CA SER A 302 5.14 -13.37 24.21
C SER A 302 4.40 -14.67 24.51
N LYS A 303 4.07 -14.88 25.79
CA LYS A 303 3.18 -15.97 26.22
C LYS A 303 1.74 -15.46 26.40
N SER A 304 1.34 -14.47 25.63
CA SER A 304 -0.03 -13.95 25.57
C SER A 304 -0.90 -14.87 24.70
N THR A 305 -2.21 -14.89 24.95
CA THR A 305 -3.17 -15.49 24.01
C THR A 305 -3.55 -14.44 22.97
N VAL A 306 -3.43 -14.77 21.69
CA VAL A 306 -3.76 -13.83 20.61
C VAL A 306 -5.01 -14.29 19.86
N TYR A 307 -6.02 -13.44 19.79
CA TYR A 307 -7.23 -13.61 19.00
C TYR A 307 -7.08 -12.87 17.67
N GLY A 308 -6.99 -13.59 16.56
CA GLY A 308 -6.96 -12.99 15.22
C GLY A 308 -8.34 -13.06 14.55
N VAL A 309 -8.83 -11.93 14.10
CA VAL A 309 -10.18 -11.80 13.51
C VAL A 309 -10.10 -11.12 12.15
N GLU A 310 -10.68 -11.76 11.14
CA GLU A 310 -10.74 -11.27 9.76
C GLU A 310 -12.07 -11.69 9.13
N ILE A 311 -12.65 -10.81 8.32
CA ILE A 311 -13.95 -11.08 7.68
C ILE A 311 -13.82 -12.05 6.50
N GLU A 312 -12.64 -12.10 5.86
CA GLU A 312 -12.38 -12.94 4.68
C GLU A 312 -11.95 -14.36 5.11
N PRO A 313 -12.79 -15.40 4.90
CA PRO A 313 -12.48 -16.74 5.37
C PRO A 313 -11.21 -17.34 4.77
N SER A 314 -10.86 -16.97 3.53
CA SER A 314 -9.65 -17.48 2.87
C SER A 314 -8.37 -16.94 3.54
N ALA A 315 -8.40 -15.71 4.05
CA ALA A 315 -7.28 -15.14 4.79
C ALA A 315 -7.08 -15.84 6.15
N ILE A 316 -8.17 -16.20 6.84
CA ILE A 316 -8.09 -16.99 8.09
C ILE A 316 -7.55 -18.41 7.85
N LEU A 317 -7.85 -19.03 6.71
CA LEU A 317 -7.23 -20.32 6.37
C LEU A 317 -5.72 -20.16 6.20
N ASP A 318 -5.26 -19.15 5.47
CA ASP A 318 -3.83 -18.84 5.35
C ASP A 318 -3.21 -18.50 6.72
N ALA A 319 -3.89 -17.74 7.59
CA ALA A 319 -3.42 -17.42 8.93
C ALA A 319 -3.23 -18.66 9.81
N LYS A 320 -4.15 -19.63 9.77
CA LYS A 320 -4.04 -20.91 10.48
C LYS A 320 -2.87 -21.76 9.98
N GLU A 321 -2.66 -21.80 8.67
CA GLU A 321 -1.49 -22.48 8.09
C GLU A 321 -0.19 -21.79 8.49
N ASN A 322 -0.16 -20.46 8.54
CA ASN A 322 0.98 -19.67 8.98
C ASN A 322 1.30 -19.91 10.47
N ALA A 323 0.30 -19.95 11.33
CA ALA A 323 0.46 -20.30 12.74
C ALA A 323 1.10 -21.68 12.90
N LYS A 324 0.58 -22.69 12.17
CA LYS A 324 1.10 -24.06 12.19
C LYS A 324 2.53 -24.14 11.66
N ALA A 325 2.85 -23.48 10.56
CA ALA A 325 4.19 -23.47 9.95
C ALA A 325 5.24 -22.92 10.91
N ASN A 326 4.87 -21.90 11.69
CA ASN A 326 5.73 -21.26 12.67
C ASN A 326 5.64 -21.87 14.09
N LYS A 327 4.89 -22.96 14.27
CA LYS A 327 4.69 -23.65 15.58
C LYS A 327 4.15 -22.70 16.65
N ILE A 328 3.26 -21.79 16.28
CA ILE A 328 2.61 -20.85 17.18
C ILE A 328 1.26 -21.45 17.60
N GLU A 329 1.13 -21.80 18.87
CA GLU A 329 -0.04 -22.50 19.40
C GLU A 329 -0.95 -21.60 20.26
N ASN A 330 -0.43 -20.45 20.71
CA ASN A 330 -1.13 -19.49 21.57
C ASN A 330 -1.97 -18.48 20.76
N VAL A 331 -2.62 -18.95 19.68
CA VAL A 331 -3.48 -18.14 18.82
C VAL A 331 -4.83 -18.80 18.57
N GLU A 332 -5.89 -18.00 18.54
CA GLU A 332 -7.22 -18.39 18.10
C GLU A 332 -7.61 -17.52 16.91
N LEU A 333 -7.84 -18.14 15.74
CA LEU A 333 -8.07 -17.46 14.48
C LEU A 333 -9.48 -17.75 13.95
N GLU A 334 -10.29 -16.70 13.78
CA GLU A 334 -11.71 -16.82 13.45
C GLU A 334 -12.13 -15.90 12.30
N ALA A 335 -12.91 -16.46 11.36
CA ALA A 335 -13.53 -15.69 10.27
C ALA A 335 -14.82 -15.03 10.77
N MET A 336 -14.72 -13.74 11.11
CA MET A 336 -15.87 -12.95 11.58
C MET A 336 -15.66 -11.46 11.34
N ASP A 337 -16.75 -10.70 11.39
CA ASP A 337 -16.69 -9.24 11.42
C ASP A 337 -16.08 -8.78 12.76
N ALA A 338 -14.99 -8.03 12.72
CA ALA A 338 -14.28 -7.54 13.90
C ALA A 338 -15.19 -6.74 14.86
N SER A 339 -16.23 -6.08 14.34
CA SER A 339 -17.22 -5.36 15.17
C SER A 339 -18.08 -6.27 16.05
N LYS A 340 -18.09 -7.57 15.81
CA LYS A 340 -18.84 -8.57 16.59
C LYS A 340 -17.99 -9.30 17.61
N PHE A 341 -16.70 -8.99 17.67
CA PHE A 341 -15.79 -9.61 18.63
C PHE A 341 -16.17 -9.24 20.07
N ASP A 342 -16.24 -10.22 20.98
CA ASP A 342 -16.79 -10.05 22.34
C ASP A 342 -15.95 -10.68 23.46
N LYS A 343 -14.82 -11.33 23.14
CA LYS A 343 -13.94 -11.89 24.17
C LYS A 343 -13.23 -10.77 24.94
N PRO A 344 -12.99 -10.94 26.26
CA PRO A 344 -12.24 -9.96 27.05
C PRO A 344 -10.79 -9.89 26.58
N ILE A 345 -10.25 -8.68 26.43
CA ILE A 345 -8.88 -8.44 25.97
C ILE A 345 -8.20 -7.34 26.79
N ASP A 346 -6.89 -7.43 26.92
CA ASP A 346 -6.04 -6.44 27.59
C ASP A 346 -5.47 -5.42 26.61
N ALA A 347 -5.20 -5.83 25.37
CA ALA A 347 -4.68 -4.96 24.32
C ALA A 347 -5.19 -5.41 22.94
N CYS A 348 -5.15 -4.50 21.97
CA CYS A 348 -5.45 -4.88 20.59
C CYS A 348 -4.60 -4.13 19.57
N ILE A 349 -4.48 -4.73 18.39
CA ILE A 349 -4.00 -4.13 17.16
C ILE A 349 -5.21 -3.95 16.24
N ILE A 350 -5.31 -2.82 15.59
CA ILE A 350 -6.29 -2.58 14.53
C ILE A 350 -5.59 -2.02 13.28
N ASP A 351 -5.88 -2.59 12.11
CA ASP A 351 -5.44 -2.14 10.79
C ASP A 351 -6.65 -2.09 9.85
N PRO A 352 -7.58 -1.13 10.07
CA PRO A 352 -8.83 -1.08 9.33
C PRO A 352 -8.60 -0.65 7.86
N PRO A 353 -9.58 -0.89 6.97
CA PRO A 353 -9.51 -0.43 5.60
C PRO A 353 -9.44 1.10 5.52
N ARG A 354 -9.14 1.66 4.33
CA ARG A 354 -8.95 3.10 4.07
C ARG A 354 -10.05 4.03 4.59
N LYS A 355 -11.25 3.52 4.77
CA LYS A 355 -12.39 4.28 5.31
C LYS A 355 -12.42 4.37 6.85
N GLY A 356 -11.44 3.79 7.52
CA GLY A 356 -11.37 3.75 8.98
C GLY A 356 -12.31 2.72 9.60
N CYS A 357 -12.49 2.81 10.90
CA CYS A 357 -13.42 1.98 11.67
C CYS A 357 -14.87 2.38 11.38
N SER A 358 -15.76 1.38 11.33
CA SER A 358 -17.19 1.65 11.39
C SER A 358 -17.62 2.12 12.80
N SER A 359 -18.80 2.76 12.91
CA SER A 359 -19.35 3.10 14.23
C SER A 359 -19.49 1.86 15.13
N PHE A 360 -19.91 0.74 14.58
CA PHE A 360 -19.99 -0.54 15.31
C PHE A 360 -18.63 -1.02 15.81
N MET A 361 -17.56 -0.79 15.05
CA MET A 361 -16.20 -1.13 15.49
C MET A 361 -15.74 -0.21 16.63
N ILE A 362 -16.03 1.08 16.55
CA ILE A 362 -15.77 2.03 17.64
C ILE A 362 -16.53 1.62 18.92
N ASP A 363 -17.83 1.29 18.80
CA ASP A 363 -18.65 0.82 19.92
C ASP A 363 -18.07 -0.48 20.53
N THR A 364 -17.53 -1.37 19.71
CA THR A 364 -16.86 -2.59 20.16
C THR A 364 -15.61 -2.28 20.97
N LEU A 365 -14.74 -1.38 20.51
CA LEU A 365 -13.55 -0.96 21.27
C LEU A 365 -13.92 -0.31 22.60
N LEU A 366 -14.95 0.55 22.61
CA LEU A 366 -15.46 1.19 23.83
C LEU A 366 -16.11 0.20 24.80
N ARG A 367 -16.70 -0.89 24.32
CA ARG A 367 -17.27 -1.98 25.12
C ARG A 367 -16.19 -2.91 25.70
N LEU A 368 -15.23 -3.31 24.88
CA LEU A 368 -14.12 -4.22 25.28
C LEU A 368 -13.14 -3.54 26.23
N LYS A 369 -12.94 -2.25 26.08
CA LYS A 369 -12.07 -1.41 26.92
C LYS A 369 -10.65 -1.95 27.09
N PRO A 370 -9.93 -2.36 26.00
CA PRO A 370 -8.54 -2.77 26.13
C PRO A 370 -7.71 -1.65 26.77
N LYS A 371 -6.67 -2.01 27.54
CA LYS A 371 -5.76 -1.03 28.15
C LYS A 371 -4.96 -0.26 27.09
N ARG A 372 -4.66 -0.93 25.96
CA ARG A 372 -3.87 -0.37 24.85
C ARG A 372 -4.49 -0.74 23.49
N ILE A 373 -4.49 0.22 22.57
CA ILE A 373 -4.91 0.05 21.18
C ILE A 373 -3.76 0.52 20.30
N VAL A 374 -3.11 -0.39 19.57
CA VAL A 374 -2.18 -0.03 18.50
C VAL A 374 -2.95 0.12 17.22
N TYR A 375 -2.93 1.31 16.64
CA TYR A 375 -3.68 1.65 15.44
C TYR A 375 -2.71 1.85 14.26
N VAL A 376 -2.80 1.00 13.25
CA VAL A 376 -2.12 1.11 11.97
C VAL A 376 -3.11 1.66 10.94
N SER A 377 -2.70 2.61 10.10
CA SER A 377 -3.60 3.20 9.09
C SER A 377 -2.87 3.73 7.88
N CYS A 378 -3.42 3.44 6.71
CA CYS A 378 -3.02 4.05 5.43
C CYS A 378 -3.73 5.38 5.13
N ASN A 379 -4.56 5.89 6.04
CA ASN A 379 -5.30 7.13 5.87
C ASN A 379 -5.34 7.95 7.18
N PRO A 380 -4.49 8.98 7.33
CA PRO A 380 -4.43 9.77 8.56
C PRO A 380 -5.72 10.57 8.83
N ASP A 381 -6.54 10.90 7.83
CA ASP A 381 -7.81 11.60 8.06
C ASP A 381 -8.81 10.72 8.81
N THR A 382 -8.99 9.45 8.39
CA THR A 382 -9.89 8.51 9.08
C THR A 382 -9.33 8.09 10.43
N MET A 383 -8.01 7.87 10.56
CA MET A 383 -7.36 7.64 11.86
C MET A 383 -7.67 8.76 12.84
N CYS A 384 -7.56 10.01 12.43
CA CYS A 384 -7.89 11.16 13.29
C CYS A 384 -9.37 11.20 13.71
N GLN A 385 -10.28 10.81 12.83
CA GLN A 385 -11.71 10.72 13.14
C GLN A 385 -11.99 9.64 14.19
N ASP A 386 -11.39 8.46 14.02
CA ASP A 386 -11.52 7.34 14.94
C ASP A 386 -10.91 7.65 16.31
N ILE A 387 -9.71 8.28 16.35
CA ILE A 387 -9.11 8.76 17.60
C ILE A 387 -10.05 9.72 18.34
N LYS A 388 -10.71 10.64 17.64
CA LYS A 388 -11.71 11.54 18.27
C LYS A 388 -12.91 10.77 18.83
N SER A 389 -13.39 9.78 18.10
CA SER A 389 -14.50 8.94 18.56
C SER A 389 -14.15 8.14 19.81
N LEU A 390 -12.88 7.80 19.99
CA LEU A 390 -12.37 7.09 21.16
C LEU A 390 -11.92 8.02 22.31
N SER A 391 -11.82 9.34 22.08
CA SER A 391 -11.17 10.29 22.99
C SER A 391 -11.84 10.48 24.37
N ALA A 392 -13.07 9.99 24.56
CA ALA A 392 -13.73 9.98 25.88
C ALA A 392 -13.12 8.93 26.83
N GLU A 393 -12.54 7.86 26.32
CA GLU A 393 -12.01 6.72 27.08
C GLU A 393 -10.50 6.50 26.82
N TYR A 394 -9.93 7.10 25.77
CA TYR A 394 -8.54 6.88 25.34
C TYR A 394 -7.81 8.17 25.02
N GLU A 395 -6.52 8.19 25.31
CA GLU A 395 -5.61 9.25 24.91
C GLU A 395 -4.49 8.71 24.02
N LEU A 396 -3.94 9.58 23.17
CA LEU A 396 -2.77 9.28 22.35
C LEU A 396 -1.53 9.24 23.25
N SER A 397 -0.97 8.05 23.46
CA SER A 397 0.13 7.81 24.40
C SER A 397 1.50 7.66 23.73
N SER A 398 1.56 7.59 22.40
CA SER A 398 2.82 7.52 21.64
C SER A 398 2.99 8.70 20.71
N PRO A 399 4.21 8.97 20.19
CA PRO A 399 4.39 9.72 18.96
C PRO A 399 3.63 9.07 17.78
N VAL A 400 3.39 9.86 16.75
CA VAL A 400 2.91 9.34 15.45
C VAL A 400 4.13 8.88 14.66
N TYR A 401 4.19 7.58 14.36
CA TYR A 401 5.21 7.00 13.50
C TYR A 401 4.68 6.97 12.07
N THR A 402 5.44 7.51 11.14
CA THR A 402 5.04 7.63 9.73
C THR A 402 5.95 6.77 8.86
N TYR A 403 5.37 6.05 7.89
CA TYR A 403 6.09 5.14 7.01
C TYR A 403 5.80 5.48 5.55
N ASN A 404 6.85 5.66 4.75
CA ASN A 404 6.77 5.71 3.30
C ASN A 404 6.76 4.27 2.76
N MET A 405 5.66 3.55 2.98
CA MET A 405 5.46 2.17 2.54
C MET A 405 5.47 2.05 1.01
N PHE A 406 5.02 3.08 0.33
CA PHE A 406 4.87 3.12 -1.13
C PHE A 406 5.63 4.32 -1.71
N PRO A 407 6.98 4.30 -1.71
CA PRO A 407 7.79 5.36 -2.31
C PRO A 407 7.36 5.67 -3.75
N ARG A 408 7.51 6.93 -4.12
CA ARG A 408 7.12 7.51 -5.42
C ARG A 408 5.61 7.62 -5.65
N THR A 409 4.77 7.23 -4.67
CA THR A 409 3.31 7.35 -4.73
C THR A 409 2.77 8.33 -3.68
N SER A 410 1.47 8.62 -3.71
CA SER A 410 0.79 9.50 -2.74
C SER A 410 0.38 8.81 -1.43
N HIS A 411 0.77 7.56 -1.21
CA HIS A 411 0.36 6.81 -0.03
C HIS A 411 1.33 6.97 1.12
N VAL A 412 0.81 6.97 2.34
CA VAL A 412 1.55 7.03 3.59
C VAL A 412 0.86 6.13 4.61
N GLU A 413 1.66 5.42 5.41
CA GLU A 413 1.18 4.64 6.55
C GLU A 413 1.53 5.34 7.85
N SER A 414 0.68 5.19 8.87
CA SER A 414 0.91 5.75 10.20
C SER A 414 0.61 4.71 11.27
N VAL A 415 1.37 4.75 12.37
CA VAL A 415 1.16 3.90 13.54
C VAL A 415 1.14 4.76 14.79
N VAL A 416 0.16 4.51 15.65
CA VAL A 416 0.02 5.17 16.96
C VAL A 416 -0.39 4.16 18.03
N CYS A 417 -0.17 4.49 19.29
CA CYS A 417 -0.75 3.79 20.44
C CYS A 417 -1.70 4.72 21.17
N LEU A 418 -2.88 4.19 21.48
CA LEU A 418 -3.85 4.81 22.38
C LEU A 418 -3.88 4.03 23.68
N THR A 419 -3.87 4.74 24.82
CA THR A 419 -3.96 4.12 26.14
C THR A 419 -5.25 4.58 26.82
N LYS A 420 -5.89 3.65 27.51
CA LYS A 420 -7.12 3.93 28.25
C LYS A 420 -6.85 4.96 29.34
N ILE A 421 -7.71 5.98 29.43
CA ILE A 421 -7.70 6.98 30.49
C ILE A 421 -8.19 6.31 31.79
N ASN A 422 -7.48 6.54 32.91
CA ASN A 422 -7.84 6.00 34.23
C ASN A 422 -9.08 6.69 34.84
#